data_b8f8e254a17b76100cb99705efab1377
#
_entry.id   b8f8e254a17b76100cb99705efab1377
#
_cell.length_a   1.000
_cell.length_b   1.000
_cell.length_c   1.000
_cell.angle_alpha   90.00
_cell.angle_beta   90.00
_cell.angle_gamma   90.00
#
_symmetry.space_group_name_H-M   'P 1'
#
loop_
_entity.id
_entity.type
_entity.pdbx_description
1 polymer ?
#
loop_
_entity_poly.entity_id
_entity_poly.type
_entity_poly.pdbx_seq_one_letter_code
_entity_poly.pdbx_strand_id
1 'polypeptide(L)'
;MVKCQSCGTDNPEDSKFCTGCGAAVVQPAPAEGASCAGCGAAIPADSRFCVSCGKPVGSAASAAPSHCTGCGMKLDPGSMFCTNCGQSVSGPPLPRAGQPVSAPMEDMESALAVYRALIDGRLASSGFEAVGQTVGLEADMLLKRQRFDLAKGGKVTTLCAVKWFPGALTAESVRGLSQTVFNFGNSQKKLLARSAFQPLVVYTVLVTPACPPETQAFLNSYWPKHYQAYEFPVAVSLGTKELFCHRSTPLWGMAVHGGLVKEAASLFMP
;
A
#
# COMPACT_ATOMS: atom_id res chain seq x y z
N MET A 1 -21.39 -45.84 -11.68
CA MET A 1 -20.00 -46.24 -12.14
C MET A 1 -19.83 -45.81 -13.58
N VAL A 2 -18.72 -45.13 -13.88
CA VAL A 2 -18.37 -44.62 -15.23
C VAL A 2 -17.26 -45.46 -15.80
N LYS A 3 -17.42 -45.96 -17.03
CA LYS A 3 -16.39 -46.73 -17.71
C LYS A 3 -15.34 -45.84 -18.39
N CYS A 4 -14.07 -46.09 -18.15
CA CYS A 4 -12.99 -45.42 -18.85
C CYS A 4 -13.00 -45.79 -20.35
N GLN A 5 -13.07 -44.77 -21.20
CA GLN A 5 -13.07 -44.98 -22.68
C GLN A 5 -11.72 -45.49 -23.24
N SER A 6 -10.62 -45.29 -22.49
CA SER A 6 -9.29 -45.70 -22.91
C SER A 6 -8.92 -47.11 -22.52
N CYS A 7 -9.39 -47.66 -21.41
CA CYS A 7 -9.02 -48.99 -20.92
C CYS A 7 -10.17 -49.87 -20.44
N GLY A 8 -11.41 -49.38 -20.43
CA GLY A 8 -12.61 -50.11 -20.04
C GLY A 8 -12.82 -50.30 -18.54
N THR A 9 -11.94 -49.81 -17.68
CA THR A 9 -12.03 -49.95 -16.22
C THR A 9 -13.22 -49.17 -15.69
N ASP A 10 -14.01 -49.77 -14.76
CA ASP A 10 -15.11 -49.11 -14.06
C ASP A 10 -14.55 -48.20 -12.95
N ASN A 11 -14.99 -46.95 -12.93
CA ASN A 11 -14.55 -45.93 -11.96
C ASN A 11 -15.78 -45.39 -11.20
N PRO A 12 -15.59 -44.87 -9.98
CA PRO A 12 -16.62 -44.11 -9.26
C PRO A 12 -17.16 -42.93 -10.11
N GLU A 13 -18.42 -42.54 -9.93
CA GLU A 13 -19.06 -41.50 -10.76
C GLU A 13 -18.46 -40.13 -10.68
N ASP A 14 -17.75 -39.82 -9.61
CA ASP A 14 -17.05 -38.57 -9.29
C ASP A 14 -15.53 -38.58 -9.60
N SER A 15 -15.03 -39.69 -10.21
CA SER A 15 -13.60 -39.80 -10.55
C SER A 15 -13.23 -38.93 -11.73
N LYS A 16 -12.29 -38.03 -11.52
CA LYS A 16 -11.72 -37.17 -12.59
C LYS A 16 -10.70 -37.91 -13.46
N PHE A 17 -10.09 -38.98 -12.93
CA PHE A 17 -9.08 -39.79 -13.61
C PHE A 17 -9.35 -41.27 -13.40
N CYS A 18 -9.05 -42.08 -14.41
CA CYS A 18 -9.19 -43.54 -14.33
C CYS A 18 -8.16 -44.14 -13.37
N THR A 19 -8.63 -44.93 -12.43
CA THR A 19 -7.79 -45.64 -11.46
C THR A 19 -6.94 -46.73 -12.07
N GLY A 20 -7.27 -47.22 -13.32
CA GLY A 20 -6.52 -48.25 -14.00
C GLY A 20 -5.42 -47.74 -14.95
N CYS A 21 -5.67 -46.62 -15.67
CA CYS A 21 -4.72 -46.17 -16.71
C CYS A 21 -4.36 -44.66 -16.55
N GLY A 22 -4.90 -43.92 -15.55
CA GLY A 22 -4.62 -42.52 -15.34
C GLY A 22 -5.23 -41.55 -16.38
N ALA A 23 -5.95 -42.07 -17.41
CA ALA A 23 -6.62 -41.20 -18.38
C ALA A 23 -7.77 -40.42 -17.72
N ALA A 24 -8.02 -39.17 -18.17
CA ALA A 24 -9.16 -38.40 -17.70
C ALA A 24 -10.48 -39.08 -18.04
N VAL A 25 -11.35 -39.25 -17.05
CA VAL A 25 -12.70 -39.82 -17.25
C VAL A 25 -13.63 -38.68 -17.63
N VAL A 26 -14.03 -38.63 -18.89
CA VAL A 26 -14.98 -37.62 -19.40
C VAL A 26 -16.39 -38.01 -18.92
N GLN A 27 -16.94 -37.27 -17.98
CA GLN A 27 -18.36 -37.37 -17.66
C GLN A 27 -19.15 -36.75 -18.80
N PRO A 28 -20.30 -37.36 -19.21
CA PRO A 28 -21.21 -36.69 -20.14
C PRO A 28 -21.71 -35.41 -19.48
N ALA A 29 -21.37 -34.26 -20.08
CA ALA A 29 -21.86 -32.97 -19.62
C ALA A 29 -23.41 -32.95 -19.67
N PRO A 30 -24.07 -32.37 -18.65
CA PRO A 30 -25.49 -32.07 -18.78
C PRO A 30 -25.67 -31.11 -19.96
N ALA A 31 -26.56 -31.45 -20.86
CA ALA A 31 -26.91 -30.71 -22.05
C ALA A 31 -27.46 -29.31 -21.70
N GLU A 32 -27.17 -28.35 -22.60
CA GLU A 32 -27.58 -26.95 -22.71
C GLU A 32 -26.51 -25.96 -22.21
N GLY A 33 -25.33 -26.04 -22.82
CA GLY A 33 -24.31 -24.99 -22.78
C GLY A 33 -24.56 -23.96 -23.89
N ALA A 34 -24.54 -22.68 -23.55
CA ALA A 34 -24.56 -21.61 -24.54
C ALA A 34 -23.33 -21.69 -25.44
N SER A 35 -23.49 -21.45 -26.75
CA SER A 35 -22.34 -21.33 -27.66
C SER A 35 -21.69 -19.94 -27.55
N CYS A 36 -20.37 -19.88 -27.64
CA CYS A 36 -19.64 -18.62 -27.63
C CYS A 36 -19.99 -17.76 -28.84
N ALA A 37 -20.54 -16.58 -28.62
CA ALA A 37 -20.86 -15.62 -29.68
C ALA A 37 -19.64 -15.13 -30.46
N GLY A 38 -18.42 -15.39 -29.98
CA GLY A 38 -17.19 -14.94 -30.64
C GLY A 38 -16.47 -15.99 -31.46
N CYS A 39 -16.56 -17.29 -31.09
CA CYS A 39 -15.86 -18.36 -31.79
C CYS A 39 -16.71 -19.64 -32.01
N GLY A 40 -17.98 -19.66 -31.56
CA GLY A 40 -18.89 -20.80 -31.73
C GLY A 40 -18.62 -22.00 -30.82
N ALA A 41 -17.58 -21.99 -29.99
CA ALA A 41 -17.27 -23.10 -29.10
C ALA A 41 -18.32 -23.25 -27.99
N ALA A 42 -18.66 -24.52 -27.61
CA ALA A 42 -19.54 -24.82 -26.50
C ALA A 42 -18.92 -24.36 -25.16
N ILE A 43 -19.73 -23.73 -24.33
CA ILE A 43 -19.33 -23.14 -23.06
C ILE A 43 -20.03 -23.88 -21.93
N PRO A 44 -19.31 -24.37 -20.90
CA PRO A 44 -19.92 -24.91 -19.69
C PRO A 44 -20.81 -23.88 -18.99
N ALA A 45 -21.92 -24.30 -18.39
CA ALA A 45 -22.95 -23.41 -17.81
C ALA A 45 -22.41 -22.44 -16.74
N ASP A 46 -21.33 -22.81 -16.04
CA ASP A 46 -20.72 -22.02 -14.96
C ASP A 46 -19.53 -21.18 -15.40
N SER A 47 -19.19 -21.17 -16.69
CA SER A 47 -18.00 -20.48 -17.19
C SER A 47 -18.28 -19.00 -17.47
N ARG A 48 -17.54 -18.12 -16.84
CA ARG A 48 -17.59 -16.66 -17.09
C ARG A 48 -16.83 -16.23 -18.34
N PHE A 49 -15.97 -17.11 -18.88
CA PHE A 49 -15.15 -16.84 -20.05
C PHE A 49 -15.10 -18.07 -20.96
N CYS A 50 -15.07 -17.88 -22.28
CA CYS A 50 -14.86 -18.94 -23.24
C CYS A 50 -13.42 -19.48 -23.15
N VAL A 51 -13.26 -20.77 -22.88
CA VAL A 51 -11.95 -21.43 -22.77
C VAL A 51 -11.17 -21.48 -24.08
N SER A 52 -11.86 -21.34 -25.23
CA SER A 52 -11.22 -21.40 -26.56
C SER A 52 -10.73 -20.03 -27.05
N CYS A 53 -11.42 -18.92 -26.74
CA CYS A 53 -11.06 -17.59 -27.24
C CYS A 53 -10.93 -16.50 -26.17
N GLY A 54 -11.14 -16.86 -24.89
CA GLY A 54 -11.00 -15.92 -23.76
C GLY A 54 -12.12 -14.87 -23.65
N LYS A 55 -13.14 -14.88 -24.51
CA LYS A 55 -14.21 -13.88 -24.44
C LYS A 55 -15.16 -14.17 -23.25
N PRO A 56 -15.64 -13.11 -22.55
CA PRO A 56 -16.59 -13.26 -21.44
C PRO A 56 -17.93 -13.78 -21.96
N VAL A 57 -18.58 -14.65 -21.15
CA VAL A 57 -19.87 -15.26 -21.43
C VAL A 57 -20.92 -14.68 -20.49
N GLY A 58 -22.06 -14.25 -21.05
CA GLY A 58 -23.24 -13.94 -20.22
C GLY A 58 -23.39 -12.50 -19.75
N SER A 59 -22.85 -11.52 -20.46
CA SER A 59 -23.27 -10.11 -20.30
C SER A 59 -24.12 -9.71 -21.48
N ALA A 60 -25.40 -9.38 -21.23
CA ALA A 60 -26.20 -8.61 -22.16
C ALA A 60 -25.37 -7.40 -22.60
N ALA A 61 -25.26 -7.20 -23.93
CA ALA A 61 -24.50 -6.12 -24.52
C ALA A 61 -24.98 -4.75 -23.99
N SER A 62 -24.35 -4.30 -22.92
CA SER A 62 -24.28 -2.87 -22.64
C SER A 62 -23.38 -2.30 -23.73
N ALA A 63 -23.92 -1.40 -24.56
CA ALA A 63 -23.19 -0.76 -25.64
C ALA A 63 -21.87 -0.21 -25.08
N ALA A 64 -20.74 -0.73 -25.55
CA ALA A 64 -19.43 -0.26 -25.13
C ALA A 64 -19.36 1.26 -25.39
N PRO A 65 -18.93 2.09 -24.45
CA PRO A 65 -18.85 3.52 -24.66
C PRO A 65 -17.93 3.80 -25.83
N SER A 66 -18.40 4.56 -26.80
CA SER A 66 -17.62 4.95 -28.00
C SER A 66 -16.47 5.91 -27.68
N HIS A 67 -16.45 6.49 -26.47
CA HIS A 67 -15.44 7.42 -25.98
C HIS A 67 -15.03 7.09 -24.57
N CYS A 68 -13.76 7.31 -24.26
CA CYS A 68 -13.22 7.11 -22.91
C CYS A 68 -13.85 8.10 -21.93
N THR A 69 -14.47 7.59 -20.86
CA THR A 69 -15.07 8.41 -19.80
C THR A 69 -14.03 9.23 -19.01
N GLY A 70 -12.76 8.86 -19.11
CA GLY A 70 -11.66 9.53 -18.41
C GLY A 70 -11.04 10.71 -19.17
N CYS A 71 -10.77 10.56 -20.47
CA CYS A 71 -10.07 11.58 -21.28
C CYS A 71 -10.84 12.01 -22.53
N GLY A 72 -12.02 11.47 -22.81
CA GLY A 72 -12.83 11.82 -23.98
C GLY A 72 -12.33 11.22 -25.30
N MET A 73 -11.21 10.50 -25.33
CA MET A 73 -10.66 9.88 -26.56
C MET A 73 -11.62 8.83 -27.11
N LYS A 74 -11.78 8.79 -28.43
CA LYS A 74 -12.55 7.76 -29.13
C LYS A 74 -11.87 6.40 -28.90
N LEU A 75 -12.68 5.42 -28.53
CA LEU A 75 -12.20 4.06 -28.24
C LEU A 75 -12.43 3.15 -29.45
N ASP A 76 -11.48 2.27 -29.71
CA ASP A 76 -11.67 1.23 -30.70
C ASP A 76 -12.65 0.18 -30.18
N PRO A 77 -13.53 -0.35 -31.05
CA PRO A 77 -14.50 -1.38 -30.67
C PRO A 77 -13.80 -2.60 -30.09
N GLY A 78 -14.16 -2.93 -28.82
CA GLY A 78 -13.58 -4.08 -28.11
C GLY A 78 -12.34 -3.79 -27.29
N SER A 79 -11.87 -2.54 -27.20
CA SER A 79 -10.77 -2.15 -26.33
C SER A 79 -11.15 -2.29 -24.85
N MET A 80 -10.36 -3.00 -24.07
CA MET A 80 -10.53 -3.13 -22.61
C MET A 80 -9.94 -1.94 -21.85
N PHE A 81 -9.01 -1.20 -22.45
CA PHE A 81 -8.33 -0.03 -21.88
C PHE A 81 -8.20 1.08 -22.93
N CYS A 82 -8.28 2.31 -22.49
CA CYS A 82 -8.00 3.48 -23.34
C CYS A 82 -6.48 3.58 -23.62
N THR A 83 -6.09 3.57 -24.89
CA THR A 83 -4.69 3.65 -25.31
C THR A 83 -4.04 5.00 -25.02
N ASN A 84 -4.85 6.06 -24.78
CA ASN A 84 -4.36 7.40 -24.47
C ASN A 84 -4.12 7.62 -22.97
N CYS A 85 -5.00 7.14 -22.08
CA CYS A 85 -4.92 7.41 -20.64
C CYS A 85 -4.84 6.14 -19.77
N GLY A 86 -4.88 4.94 -20.38
CA GLY A 86 -4.78 3.67 -19.67
C GLY A 86 -6.04 3.26 -18.88
N GLN A 87 -7.12 4.05 -18.93
CA GLN A 87 -8.35 3.75 -18.17
C GLN A 87 -9.07 2.52 -18.72
N SER A 88 -9.56 1.65 -17.81
CA SER A 88 -10.42 0.50 -18.17
C SER A 88 -11.76 0.96 -18.72
N VAL A 89 -12.18 0.38 -19.84
CA VAL A 89 -13.45 0.69 -20.53
C VAL A 89 -14.63 -0.05 -19.89
N SER A 90 -14.39 -1.15 -19.17
CA SER A 90 -15.40 -2.08 -18.66
C SER A 90 -15.52 -2.14 -17.15
N GLY A 91 -14.86 -1.24 -16.41
CA GLY A 91 -14.87 -1.21 -14.94
C GLY A 91 -15.36 0.12 -14.38
N PRO A 92 -15.68 0.19 -13.07
CA PRO A 92 -15.87 1.48 -12.44
C PRO A 92 -14.63 2.33 -12.69
N PRO A 93 -14.78 3.66 -12.91
CA PRO A 93 -13.66 4.54 -13.21
C PRO A 93 -12.60 4.42 -12.11
N LEU A 94 -11.38 4.05 -12.48
CA LEU A 94 -10.25 4.16 -11.56
C LEU A 94 -10.11 5.63 -11.16
N PRO A 95 -9.94 5.94 -9.87
CA PRO A 95 -9.74 7.31 -9.44
C PRO A 95 -8.56 7.90 -10.21
N ARG A 96 -8.77 9.06 -10.86
CA ARG A 96 -7.71 9.79 -11.56
C ARG A 96 -6.58 10.07 -10.57
N ALA A 97 -5.35 9.75 -10.94
CA ALA A 97 -4.18 10.28 -10.27
C ALA A 97 -4.32 11.81 -10.18
N GLY A 98 -4.55 12.33 -8.97
CA GLY A 98 -4.75 13.77 -8.74
C GLY A 98 -6.16 14.21 -8.29
N GLN A 99 -7.19 13.34 -8.26
CA GLN A 99 -8.40 13.68 -7.52
C GLN A 99 -8.23 13.25 -6.05
N PRO A 100 -8.38 14.17 -5.08
CA PRO A 100 -8.48 13.78 -3.70
C PRO A 100 -9.71 12.88 -3.56
N VAL A 101 -9.49 11.62 -3.21
CA VAL A 101 -10.58 10.73 -2.79
C VAL A 101 -11.02 11.27 -1.44
N SER A 102 -12.00 12.16 -1.45
CA SER A 102 -12.69 12.58 -0.23
C SER A 102 -13.57 11.41 0.19
N ALA A 103 -13.00 10.48 0.96
CA ALA A 103 -13.81 9.57 1.75
C ALA A 103 -14.74 10.41 2.65
N PRO A 104 -15.99 9.98 2.90
CA PRO A 104 -16.87 10.66 3.83
C PRO A 104 -16.12 10.91 5.16
N MET A 105 -16.27 12.10 5.75
CA MET A 105 -15.50 12.46 6.94
C MET A 105 -15.70 11.49 8.12
N GLU A 106 -16.88 10.89 8.23
CA GLU A 106 -17.18 9.88 9.25
C GLU A 106 -16.34 8.61 9.10
N ASP A 107 -16.13 8.14 7.85
CA ASP A 107 -15.25 6.98 7.57
C ASP A 107 -13.77 7.30 7.86
N MET A 108 -13.37 8.55 7.68
CA MET A 108 -11.98 8.97 7.90
C MET A 108 -11.64 9.10 9.39
N GLU A 109 -12.56 9.60 10.20
CA GLU A 109 -12.38 9.69 11.67
C GLU A 109 -12.29 8.28 12.27
N SER A 110 -13.15 7.37 11.82
CA SER A 110 -13.12 5.96 12.19
C SER A 110 -11.80 5.30 11.79
N ALA A 111 -11.35 5.53 10.55
CA ALA A 111 -10.06 5.02 10.06
C ALA A 111 -8.88 5.56 10.87
N LEU A 112 -8.92 6.83 11.27
CA LEU A 112 -7.90 7.43 12.13
C LEU A 112 -7.89 6.80 13.52
N ALA A 113 -9.06 6.59 14.13
CA ALA A 113 -9.15 5.95 15.44
C ALA A 113 -8.58 4.54 15.45
N VAL A 114 -8.92 3.74 14.43
CA VAL A 114 -8.37 2.39 14.24
C VAL A 114 -6.85 2.43 14.03
N TYR A 115 -6.38 3.34 13.18
CA TYR A 115 -4.95 3.49 12.93
C TYR A 115 -4.18 3.94 14.17
N ARG A 116 -4.74 4.88 14.96
CA ARG A 116 -4.15 5.30 16.26
C ARG A 116 -3.96 4.11 17.19
N ALA A 117 -4.99 3.31 17.41
CA ALA A 117 -4.89 2.11 18.25
C ALA A 117 -3.82 1.13 17.73
N LEU A 118 -3.71 0.98 16.41
CA LEU A 118 -2.71 0.12 15.78
C LEU A 118 -1.27 0.60 16.06
N ILE A 119 -0.98 1.88 15.84
CA ILE A 119 0.37 2.42 16.05
C ILE A 119 0.72 2.54 17.53
N ASP A 120 -0.24 2.84 18.40
CA ASP A 120 -0.04 2.83 19.85
C ASP A 120 0.46 1.46 20.33
N GLY A 121 -0.22 0.39 19.91
CA GLY A 121 0.18 -0.97 20.23
C GLY A 121 1.56 -1.34 19.69
N ARG A 122 1.87 -0.95 18.43
CA ARG A 122 3.18 -1.23 17.80
C ARG A 122 4.31 -0.44 18.47
N LEU A 123 4.09 0.84 18.78
CA LEU A 123 5.09 1.69 19.43
C LEU A 123 5.36 1.19 20.86
N ALA A 124 4.32 0.90 21.64
CA ALA A 124 4.46 0.36 22.98
C ALA A 124 5.21 -0.98 22.99
N SER A 125 4.83 -1.93 22.13
CA SER A 125 5.52 -3.23 22.02
C SER A 125 6.97 -3.11 21.53
N SER A 126 7.30 -2.02 20.82
CA SER A 126 8.67 -1.70 20.39
C SER A 126 9.48 -0.93 21.43
N GLY A 127 8.93 -0.70 22.63
CA GLY A 127 9.62 -0.04 23.74
C GLY A 127 9.65 1.48 23.66
N PHE A 128 8.71 2.08 22.94
CA PHE A 128 8.52 3.54 22.98
C PHE A 128 7.69 3.94 24.18
N GLU A 129 8.10 5.00 24.84
CA GLU A 129 7.44 5.61 26.00
C GLU A 129 6.99 7.02 25.64
N ALA A 130 5.81 7.42 26.13
CA ALA A 130 5.29 8.76 25.89
C ALA A 130 6.19 9.80 26.57
N VAL A 131 6.50 10.86 25.82
CA VAL A 131 7.13 12.06 26.37
C VAL A 131 6.01 13.02 26.76
N GLY A 132 6.06 13.53 27.99
CA GLY A 132 5.06 14.51 28.46
C GLY A 132 4.97 15.71 27.52
N GLN A 133 3.84 16.44 27.59
CA GLN A 133 3.57 17.59 26.70
C GLN A 133 4.74 18.56 26.67
N THR A 134 5.28 18.77 25.47
CA THR A 134 6.32 19.77 25.23
C THR A 134 5.69 21.00 24.62
N VAL A 135 5.79 22.10 25.32
CA VAL A 135 5.28 23.41 24.86
C VAL A 135 5.95 23.76 23.53
N GLY A 136 5.17 24.06 22.50
CA GLY A 136 5.63 24.49 21.20
C GLY A 136 5.84 23.37 20.14
N LEU A 137 5.57 22.11 20.47
CA LEU A 137 5.61 21.02 19.49
C LEU A 137 4.17 20.67 19.07
N GLU A 138 3.81 20.97 17.83
CA GLU A 138 2.49 20.64 17.29
C GLU A 138 2.40 19.17 16.86
N ALA A 139 2.55 18.24 17.82
CA ALA A 139 2.38 16.81 17.61
C ALA A 139 1.25 16.26 18.46
N ASP A 140 0.45 15.35 17.91
CA ASP A 140 -0.61 14.65 18.65
C ASP A 140 -0.05 13.58 19.59
N MET A 141 1.09 13.00 19.21
CA MET A 141 1.82 12.04 20.01
C MET A 141 3.31 12.34 19.92
N LEU A 142 4.00 12.27 21.04
CA LEU A 142 5.45 12.35 21.11
C LEU A 142 5.97 11.22 21.99
N LEU A 143 6.77 10.35 21.41
CA LEU A 143 7.30 9.16 22.06
C LEU A 143 8.81 9.09 21.90
N LYS A 144 9.45 8.44 22.86
CA LYS A 144 10.90 8.25 22.90
C LYS A 144 11.23 6.81 23.21
N ARG A 145 12.28 6.31 22.56
CA ARG A 145 12.88 5.02 22.87
C ARG A 145 14.39 5.14 22.92
N GLN A 146 15.03 4.40 23.82
CA GLN A 146 16.47 4.23 23.85
C GLN A 146 16.83 2.76 23.73
N ARG A 147 17.65 2.40 22.75
CA ARG A 147 18.17 1.03 22.64
C ARG A 147 19.60 1.04 22.11
N PHE A 148 20.33 -0.04 22.36
CA PHE A 148 21.66 -0.24 21.82
C PHE A 148 21.56 -0.77 20.38
N ASP A 149 22.25 -0.13 19.43
CA ASP A 149 22.27 -0.49 18.03
C ASP A 149 23.70 -0.33 17.48
N LEU A 150 24.37 -1.45 17.25
CA LEU A 150 25.75 -1.48 16.76
C LEU A 150 25.87 -0.84 15.38
N ALA A 151 24.89 -1.03 14.48
CA ALA A 151 24.91 -0.45 13.14
C ALA A 151 24.85 1.08 13.15
N LYS A 152 24.28 1.65 14.21
CA LYS A 152 24.20 3.11 14.41
C LYS A 152 25.28 3.66 15.36
N GLY A 153 26.16 2.80 15.86
CA GLY A 153 27.33 3.20 16.66
C GLY A 153 27.12 3.29 18.16
N GLY A 154 26.10 2.62 18.73
CA GLY A 154 25.96 2.52 20.18
C GLY A 154 24.55 2.74 20.73
N LYS A 155 24.41 3.47 21.83
CA LYS A 155 23.11 3.76 22.45
C LYS A 155 22.36 4.83 21.65
N VAL A 156 21.37 4.40 20.87
CA VAL A 156 20.55 5.27 20.01
C VAL A 156 19.34 5.77 20.76
N THR A 157 19.10 7.07 20.68
CA THR A 157 17.83 7.67 21.07
C THR A 157 16.95 7.81 19.81
N THR A 158 15.77 7.21 19.82
CA THR A 158 14.77 7.39 18.77
C THR A 158 13.62 8.23 19.31
N LEU A 159 13.33 9.32 18.64
CA LEU A 159 12.18 10.18 18.91
C LEU A 159 11.14 9.96 17.80
N CYS A 160 9.89 9.79 18.16
CA CYS A 160 8.77 9.62 17.24
C CYS A 160 7.70 10.66 17.55
N ALA A 161 7.43 11.55 16.60
CA ALA A 161 6.33 12.49 16.66
C ALA A 161 5.27 12.13 15.63
N VAL A 162 4.02 12.02 16.02
CA VAL A 162 2.90 11.73 15.11
C VAL A 162 1.98 12.94 15.09
N LYS A 163 1.61 13.38 13.90
CA LYS A 163 0.67 14.49 13.66
C LYS A 163 -0.38 14.07 12.65
N TRP A 164 -1.64 14.31 12.98
CA TRP A 164 -2.75 14.19 12.06
C TRP A 164 -2.92 15.45 11.22
N PHE A 165 -3.00 15.29 9.91
CA PHE A 165 -3.27 16.35 8.94
C PHE A 165 -4.61 16.09 8.25
N PRO A 166 -5.69 16.79 8.62
CA PRO A 166 -7.00 16.59 8.00
C PRO A 166 -7.07 17.16 6.58
N GLY A 167 -6.20 18.10 6.24
CA GLY A 167 -6.12 18.74 4.94
C GLY A 167 -5.04 18.17 4.01
N ALA A 168 -4.78 18.90 2.92
CA ALA A 168 -3.72 18.53 1.97
C ALA A 168 -2.33 18.71 2.60
N LEU A 169 -1.55 17.64 2.61
CA LEU A 169 -0.18 17.64 3.09
C LEU A 169 0.74 18.28 2.03
N THR A 170 1.47 19.32 2.40
CA THR A 170 2.42 20.01 1.51
C THR A 170 3.87 19.68 1.87
N ALA A 171 4.78 19.83 0.92
CA ALA A 171 6.22 19.69 1.15
C ALA A 171 6.75 20.65 2.23
N GLU A 172 6.17 21.85 2.32
CA GLU A 172 6.52 22.85 3.32
C GLU A 172 6.08 22.41 4.73
N SER A 173 4.84 21.92 4.89
CA SER A 173 4.35 21.42 6.18
C SER A 173 5.15 20.20 6.66
N VAL A 174 5.52 19.29 5.74
CA VAL A 174 6.41 18.16 6.07
C VAL A 174 7.76 18.64 6.56
N ARG A 175 8.40 19.55 5.82
CA ARG A 175 9.71 20.10 6.17
C ARG A 175 9.66 20.85 7.49
N GLY A 176 8.69 21.75 7.66
CA GLY A 176 8.56 22.58 8.86
C GLY A 176 8.39 21.75 10.13
N LEU A 177 7.45 20.80 10.13
CA LEU A 177 7.25 19.93 11.28
C LEU A 177 8.46 19.03 11.53
N SER A 178 9.04 18.43 10.48
CA SER A 178 10.20 17.56 10.60
C SER A 178 11.38 18.28 11.24
N GLN A 179 11.70 19.49 10.77
CA GLN A 179 12.78 20.32 11.35
C GLN A 179 12.48 20.72 12.80
N THR A 180 11.23 21.06 13.11
CA THR A 180 10.83 21.43 14.48
C THR A 180 11.03 20.26 15.45
N VAL A 181 10.57 19.07 15.09
CA VAL A 181 10.75 17.84 15.89
C VAL A 181 12.23 17.48 16.00
N PHE A 182 12.98 17.58 14.89
CA PHE A 182 14.41 17.33 14.88
C PHE A 182 15.19 18.29 15.80
N ASN A 183 14.90 19.59 15.72
CA ASN A 183 15.54 20.60 16.56
C ASN A 183 15.22 20.37 18.04
N PHE A 184 13.98 20.00 18.36
CA PHE A 184 13.60 19.58 19.70
C PHE A 184 14.42 18.38 20.18
N GLY A 185 14.46 17.28 19.40
CA GLY A 185 15.25 16.10 19.73
C GLY A 185 16.74 16.41 19.91
N ASN A 186 17.30 17.25 19.06
CA ASN A 186 18.70 17.66 19.12
C ASN A 186 19.01 18.57 20.34
N SER A 187 18.06 19.42 20.77
CA SER A 187 18.21 20.22 22.00
C SER A 187 18.24 19.31 23.23
N GLN A 188 17.40 18.29 23.28
CA GLN A 188 17.41 17.30 24.36
C GLN A 188 18.71 16.51 24.42
N LYS A 189 19.32 16.20 23.24
CA LYS A 189 20.61 15.53 23.15
C LYS A 189 21.73 16.35 23.80
N LYS A 190 21.76 17.66 23.59
CA LYS A 190 22.76 18.57 24.20
C LYS A 190 22.71 18.59 25.72
N LEU A 191 21.52 18.45 26.30
CA LEU A 191 21.34 18.39 27.75
C LEU A 191 21.80 17.06 28.37
N LEU A 192 21.70 15.96 27.61
CA LEU A 192 22.00 14.61 28.08
C LEU A 192 23.43 14.15 27.71
N ALA A 193 24.05 14.73 26.71
CA ALA A 193 25.30 14.25 26.14
C ALA A 193 26.54 14.92 26.72
N ARG A 194 26.98 14.45 27.89
CA ARG A 194 28.42 14.49 28.24
C ARG A 194 29.25 13.37 27.62
N SER A 195 28.60 12.41 26.90
CA SER A 195 29.30 11.32 26.19
C SER A 195 29.10 11.42 24.68
N ALA A 196 30.19 11.36 23.93
CA ALA A 196 30.31 11.74 22.52
C ALA A 196 29.62 10.86 21.47
N PHE A 197 28.95 9.78 21.84
CA PHE A 197 28.40 8.80 20.88
C PHE A 197 26.98 8.37 21.24
N GLN A 198 26.01 9.26 21.02
CA GLN A 198 24.59 8.92 21.12
C GLN A 198 23.85 9.36 19.87
N PRO A 199 23.76 8.50 18.84
CA PRO A 199 23.01 8.81 17.65
C PRO A 199 21.54 9.11 17.97
N LEU A 200 20.97 10.09 17.27
CA LEU A 200 19.57 10.47 17.35
C LEU A 200 18.86 10.06 16.06
N VAL A 201 17.76 9.37 16.16
CA VAL A 201 16.82 9.12 15.07
C VAL A 201 15.53 9.84 15.38
N VAL A 202 15.02 10.58 14.41
CA VAL A 202 13.76 11.33 14.55
C VAL A 202 12.82 10.90 13.44
N TYR A 203 11.74 10.19 13.82
CA TYR A 203 10.61 9.93 12.95
C TYR A 203 9.56 11.01 13.13
N THR A 204 9.25 11.73 12.07
CA THR A 204 8.12 12.67 12.02
C THR A 204 7.05 12.07 11.14
N VAL A 205 6.01 11.53 11.76
CA VAL A 205 4.94 10.79 11.09
C VAL A 205 3.73 11.70 10.89
N LEU A 206 3.42 11.94 9.63
CA LEU A 206 2.29 12.78 9.22
C LEU A 206 1.20 11.88 8.65
N VAL A 207 0.08 11.79 9.36
CA VAL A 207 -1.06 10.96 8.97
C VAL A 207 -2.07 11.83 8.24
N THR A 208 -2.44 11.44 7.03
CA THR A 208 -3.29 12.24 6.13
C THR A 208 -4.30 11.35 5.39
N PRO A 209 -5.46 11.87 4.97
CA PRO A 209 -6.36 11.15 4.08
C PRO A 209 -5.71 10.74 2.76
N ALA A 210 -4.93 11.65 2.15
CA ALA A 210 -4.22 11.41 0.90
C ALA A 210 -2.91 12.20 0.87
N CYS A 211 -1.84 11.59 0.35
CA CYS A 211 -0.56 12.25 0.16
C CYS A 211 -0.44 12.69 -1.31
N PRO A 212 -0.40 14.01 -1.60
CA PRO A 212 -0.29 14.52 -2.97
C PRO A 212 1.02 14.07 -3.66
N PRO A 213 1.03 13.87 -4.98
CA PRO A 213 2.21 13.41 -5.73
C PRO A 213 3.46 14.28 -5.55
N GLU A 214 3.29 15.59 -5.48
CA GLU A 214 4.40 16.54 -5.22
C GLU A 214 5.00 16.33 -3.83
N THR A 215 4.19 16.03 -2.82
CA THR A 215 4.65 15.74 -1.46
C THR A 215 5.33 14.37 -1.38
N GLN A 216 4.85 13.38 -2.14
CA GLN A 216 5.51 12.08 -2.27
C GLN A 216 6.90 12.23 -2.91
N ALA A 217 7.00 13.01 -3.99
CA ALA A 217 8.28 13.31 -4.66
C ALA A 217 9.24 14.04 -3.72
N PHE A 218 8.76 15.00 -2.95
CA PHE A 218 9.55 15.67 -1.92
C PHE A 218 10.06 14.69 -0.87
N LEU A 219 9.21 13.87 -0.27
CA LEU A 219 9.59 12.87 0.72
C LEU A 219 10.68 11.92 0.19
N ASN A 220 10.53 11.47 -1.07
CA ASN A 220 11.50 10.58 -1.70
C ASN A 220 12.87 11.24 -1.97
N SER A 221 12.94 12.57 -2.00
CA SER A 221 14.17 13.33 -2.19
C SER A 221 14.73 13.94 -0.90
N TYR A 222 13.94 13.99 0.17
CA TYR A 222 14.29 14.68 1.41
C TYR A 222 15.16 13.81 2.32
N TRP A 223 16.48 14.04 2.29
CA TRP A 223 17.46 13.37 3.13
C TRP A 223 18.51 14.39 3.63
N PRO A 224 18.18 15.18 4.67
CA PRO A 224 19.09 16.16 5.20
C PRO A 224 20.29 15.50 5.90
N LYS A 225 21.46 16.12 5.75
CA LYS A 225 22.71 15.62 6.32
C LYS A 225 22.92 16.21 7.72
N HIS A 226 22.90 15.35 8.73
CA HIS A 226 23.21 15.71 10.11
C HIS A 226 24.32 14.82 10.66
N TYR A 227 25.15 15.37 11.53
CA TYR A 227 26.20 14.58 12.19
C TYR A 227 25.60 13.75 13.31
N GLN A 228 25.72 12.42 13.22
CA GLN A 228 25.20 11.45 14.20
C GLN A 228 23.70 11.68 14.54
N ALA A 229 22.94 12.13 13.57
CA ALA A 229 21.51 12.28 13.70
C ALA A 229 20.81 12.03 12.36
N TYR A 230 19.63 11.48 12.41
CA TYR A 230 18.83 11.11 11.24
C TYR A 230 17.45 11.69 11.38
N GLU A 231 17.10 12.59 10.49
CA GLU A 231 15.78 13.18 10.35
C GLU A 231 15.04 12.41 9.28
N PHE A 232 13.96 11.72 9.63
CA PHE A 232 13.25 10.80 8.76
C PHE A 232 11.74 11.04 8.77
N PRO A 233 11.25 12.01 7.97
CA PRO A 233 9.83 12.25 7.84
C PRO A 233 9.15 11.11 7.07
N VAL A 234 7.95 10.77 7.51
CA VAL A 234 7.10 9.71 6.97
C VAL A 234 5.70 10.25 6.79
N ALA A 235 5.11 10.12 5.62
CA ALA A 235 3.70 10.37 5.41
C ALA A 235 2.93 9.05 5.31
N VAL A 236 1.81 8.95 6.00
CA VAL A 236 0.90 7.81 5.99
C VAL A 236 -0.42 8.26 5.40
N SER A 237 -0.78 7.70 4.25
CA SER A 237 -2.08 7.93 3.62
C SER A 237 -3.06 6.86 4.08
N LEU A 238 -4.10 7.24 4.80
CA LEU A 238 -5.13 6.30 5.26
C LEU A 238 -6.08 5.90 4.13
N GLY A 239 -6.32 6.80 3.17
CA GLY A 239 -7.19 6.52 2.03
C GLY A 239 -6.62 5.49 1.07
N THR A 240 -5.29 5.53 0.81
CA THR A 240 -4.61 4.55 -0.07
C THR A 240 -3.95 3.43 0.71
N LYS A 241 -3.89 3.51 2.04
CA LYS A 241 -3.17 2.58 2.93
C LYS A 241 -1.69 2.42 2.57
N GLU A 242 -1.06 3.54 2.24
CA GLU A 242 0.33 3.59 1.80
C GLU A 242 1.19 4.45 2.73
N LEU A 243 2.48 4.11 2.76
CA LEU A 243 3.50 4.84 3.49
C LEU A 243 4.53 5.42 2.52
N PHE A 244 4.78 6.71 2.64
CA PHE A 244 5.74 7.47 1.84
C PHE A 244 6.87 7.99 2.71
N CYS A 245 8.10 7.73 2.30
CA CYS A 245 9.32 8.20 2.94
C CYS A 245 10.46 8.20 1.93
N HIS A 246 11.64 8.65 2.31
CA HIS A 246 12.83 8.55 1.48
C HIS A 246 13.19 7.08 1.20
N ARG A 247 13.15 6.65 -0.05
CA ARG A 247 13.40 5.24 -0.47
C ARG A 247 14.68 5.04 -1.26
N SER A 248 15.19 6.08 -1.93
CA SER A 248 16.44 6.00 -2.68
C SER A 248 17.63 5.86 -1.73
N THR A 249 18.53 4.92 -2.00
CA THR A 249 19.72 4.72 -1.14
C THR A 249 20.64 5.92 -1.22
N PRO A 250 20.78 6.72 -0.15
CA PRO A 250 21.64 7.91 -0.18
C PRO A 250 23.11 7.53 -0.05
N LEU A 251 24.00 8.30 -0.65
CA LEU A 251 25.45 8.13 -0.46
C LEU A 251 25.87 8.37 1.01
N TRP A 252 25.21 9.32 1.68
CA TRP A 252 25.41 9.61 3.09
C TRP A 252 24.42 8.83 3.96
N GLY A 253 24.91 8.05 4.92
CA GLY A 253 24.07 7.26 5.83
C GLY A 253 23.53 5.96 5.22
N MET A 254 24.10 5.50 4.11
CA MET A 254 23.69 4.27 3.41
C MET A 254 23.57 3.06 4.35
N ALA A 255 24.51 2.87 5.26
CA ALA A 255 24.52 1.74 6.20
C ALA A 255 23.31 1.74 7.17
N VAL A 256 22.72 2.90 7.44
CA VAL A 256 21.60 3.06 8.39
C VAL A 256 20.26 3.19 7.67
N HIS A 257 20.26 3.77 6.47
CA HIS A 257 19.07 4.11 5.72
C HIS A 257 18.11 2.92 5.53
N GLY A 258 18.60 1.77 5.06
CA GLY A 258 17.77 0.57 4.87
C GLY A 258 17.11 0.07 6.16
N GLY A 259 17.79 0.23 7.30
CA GLY A 259 17.23 -0.05 8.62
C GLY A 259 16.10 0.90 9.01
N LEU A 260 16.25 2.21 8.72
CA LEU A 260 15.22 3.22 8.99
C LEU A 260 13.97 2.99 8.15
N VAL A 261 14.13 2.67 6.86
CA VAL A 261 13.00 2.36 5.97
C VAL A 261 12.22 1.14 6.46
N LYS A 262 12.93 0.06 6.82
CA LYS A 262 12.31 -1.17 7.35
C LYS A 262 11.60 -0.92 8.67
N GLU A 263 12.22 -0.17 9.57
CA GLU A 263 11.65 0.17 10.87
C GLU A 263 10.42 1.07 10.70
N ALA A 264 10.47 2.07 9.84
CA ALA A 264 9.31 2.92 9.53
C ALA A 264 8.14 2.11 8.95
N ALA A 265 8.40 1.19 8.02
CA ALA A 265 7.36 0.30 7.49
C ALA A 265 6.76 -0.60 8.58
N SER A 266 7.59 -1.17 9.44
CA SER A 266 7.13 -2.04 10.55
C SER A 266 6.27 -1.30 11.58
N LEU A 267 6.61 -0.05 11.89
CA LEU A 267 5.91 0.75 12.91
C LEU A 267 4.67 1.44 12.36
N PHE A 268 4.73 2.01 11.15
CA PHE A 268 3.77 3.01 10.67
C PHE A 268 2.94 2.58 9.45
N MET A 269 3.18 1.42 8.82
CA MET A 269 2.33 0.96 7.72
C MET A 269 0.90 0.71 8.23
N PRO A 270 -0.17 1.29 7.58
CA PRO A 270 -1.57 1.09 7.96
C PRO A 270 -2.05 -0.35 7.88
#